data_e78a147e2feb63a669b1ab7150a6e74b
#
_entry.id   e78a147e2feb63a669b1ab7150a6e74b
#
_cell.length_a   1.000
_cell.length_b   1.000
_cell.length_c   1.000
_cell.angle_alpha   90.00
_cell.angle_beta   90.00
_cell.angle_gamma   90.00
#
_symmetry.space_group_name_H-M   'P 1'
#
loop_
_entity.id
_entity.type
_entity.pdbx_description
1 polymer ?
#
loop_
_entity_poly.entity_id
_entity_poly.type
_entity_poly.pdbx_seq_one_letter_code
_entity_poly.pdbx_strand_id
1 'polypeptide(L)'
;MLTNYHSHTHRCKHAIGTERQYVENAVKAGLQVFGFSDHSPYLFPKDYYSTFRMRPWELKYYVENILALRKEYEGVLEIPLGLELEYYPKFFPQLMDMLKDYPIDYLLLGQHFIGNEIEDPYTGYAAADTTILERYCNQCIEAFQTGVFTYFAHPDLVNFAGSQQIFREQMRRLCREANSCQIPLEINLLGIRGGRNYPNPIFWEVAAEENCTVILGMDAHDPGAILDKTAEETAMRMVRRLDLQLIEKPTFRSVSF
;
A
#
# COMPACT_ATOMS: atom_id res chain seq x y z
N MET A 1 -8.89 14.68 -5.31
CA MET A 1 -8.87 13.20 -5.29
C MET A 1 -10.30 12.67 -5.34
N LEU A 2 -10.60 11.83 -6.32
CA LEU A 2 -11.93 11.24 -6.49
C LEU A 2 -11.95 9.75 -6.10
N THR A 3 -10.79 9.15 -5.99
CA THR A 3 -10.66 7.72 -5.71
C THR A 3 -9.61 7.46 -4.64
N ASN A 4 -9.82 6.42 -3.84
CA ASN A 4 -8.83 5.89 -2.90
C ASN A 4 -8.90 4.36 -2.91
N TYR A 5 -7.75 3.70 -2.83
CA TYR A 5 -7.65 2.25 -2.79
C TYR A 5 -6.83 1.74 -1.60
N HIS A 6 -6.35 2.66 -0.72
CA HIS A 6 -5.53 2.32 0.43
C HIS A 6 -6.21 2.79 1.72
N SER A 7 -6.85 1.85 2.40
CA SER A 7 -7.48 2.07 3.70
C SER A 7 -7.62 0.77 4.50
N HIS A 8 -7.56 0.91 5.82
CA HIS A 8 -7.52 -0.19 6.78
C HIS A 8 -8.82 -0.33 7.56
N THR A 9 -8.95 -1.43 8.28
CA THR A 9 -10.03 -1.68 9.23
C THR A 9 -9.45 -1.99 10.61
N HIS A 10 -10.29 -2.01 11.63
CA HIS A 10 -9.86 -2.38 13.00
C HIS A 10 -9.16 -3.75 13.09
N ARG A 11 -9.24 -4.60 12.03
CA ARG A 11 -8.61 -5.93 12.00
C ARG A 11 -7.10 -5.87 11.92
N CYS A 12 -6.52 -4.78 11.40
CA CYS A 12 -5.07 -4.57 11.47
C CYS A 12 -4.57 -4.28 12.90
N LYS A 13 -5.45 -4.16 13.88
CA LYS A 13 -5.18 -3.95 15.32
C LYS A 13 -4.67 -2.53 15.67
N HIS A 14 -4.53 -1.64 14.71
CA HIS A 14 -4.08 -0.25 14.93
C HIS A 14 -4.90 0.80 14.15
N ALA A 15 -5.91 0.38 13.38
CA ALA A 15 -6.93 1.27 12.86
C ALA A 15 -8.15 1.30 13.80
N ILE A 16 -8.89 2.42 13.78
CA ILE A 16 -10.09 2.66 14.60
C ILE A 16 -11.33 2.85 13.71
N GLY A 17 -12.49 2.82 14.34
CA GLY A 17 -13.77 3.01 13.63
C GLY A 17 -14.28 1.74 12.97
N THR A 18 -15.49 1.84 12.41
CA THR A 18 -16.13 0.77 11.66
C THR A 18 -16.01 1.02 10.16
N GLU A 19 -16.05 -0.04 9.34
CA GLU A 19 -15.99 0.08 7.88
C GLU A 19 -17.09 1.01 7.34
N ARG A 20 -18.27 1.02 7.99
CA ARG A 20 -19.37 1.92 7.67
C ARG A 20 -19.00 3.40 7.85
N GLN A 21 -18.29 3.75 8.94
CA GLN A 21 -17.85 5.14 9.17
C GLN A 21 -16.86 5.61 8.09
N TYR A 22 -16.00 4.72 7.60
CA TYR A 22 -15.13 5.02 6.46
C TYR A 22 -15.94 5.29 5.18
N VAL A 23 -16.91 4.41 4.86
CA VAL A 23 -17.78 4.57 3.68
C VAL A 23 -18.60 5.87 3.77
N GLU A 24 -19.22 6.16 4.90
CA GLU A 24 -20.00 7.41 5.11
C GLU A 24 -19.13 8.66 4.94
N ASN A 25 -17.90 8.63 5.45
CA ASN A 25 -16.96 9.73 5.26
C ASN A 25 -16.46 9.84 3.82
N ALA A 26 -16.30 8.72 3.11
CA ALA A 26 -15.96 8.72 1.69
C ALA A 26 -17.07 9.36 0.84
N VAL A 27 -18.32 9.01 1.09
CA VAL A 27 -19.49 9.65 0.46
C VAL A 27 -19.52 11.14 0.78
N LYS A 28 -19.35 11.52 2.06
CA LYS A 28 -19.30 12.92 2.50
C LYS A 28 -18.16 13.71 1.87
N ALA A 29 -17.01 13.07 1.63
CA ALA A 29 -15.86 13.67 0.95
C ALA A 29 -16.06 13.82 -0.56
N GLY A 30 -17.11 13.22 -1.12
CA GLY A 30 -17.41 13.22 -2.56
C GLY A 30 -16.54 12.26 -3.36
N LEU A 31 -16.02 11.20 -2.75
CA LEU A 31 -15.30 10.15 -3.47
C LEU A 31 -16.26 9.36 -4.36
N GLN A 32 -15.75 8.92 -5.51
CA GLN A 32 -16.43 8.01 -6.43
C GLN A 32 -16.06 6.55 -6.18
N VAL A 33 -14.82 6.33 -5.71
CA VAL A 33 -14.28 5.00 -5.37
C VAL A 33 -13.61 5.07 -4.01
N PHE A 34 -13.95 4.12 -3.14
CA PHE A 34 -13.28 3.92 -1.86
C PHE A 34 -13.00 2.45 -1.62
N GLY A 35 -11.77 2.02 -1.91
CA GLY A 35 -11.31 0.65 -1.71
C GLY A 35 -10.81 0.41 -0.29
N PHE A 36 -11.10 -0.78 0.22
CA PHE A 36 -10.48 -1.31 1.42
C PHE A 36 -9.30 -2.22 1.05
N SER A 37 -8.19 -2.09 1.77
CA SER A 37 -6.97 -2.87 1.56
C SER A 37 -6.28 -3.17 2.88
N ASP A 38 -7.01 -3.75 3.82
CA ASP A 38 -6.45 -4.05 5.15
C ASP A 38 -5.26 -5.01 5.05
N HIS A 39 -4.37 -4.98 6.05
CA HIS A 39 -3.20 -5.85 6.09
C HIS A 39 -3.58 -7.33 6.02
N SER A 40 -3.07 -8.01 4.99
CA SER A 40 -3.40 -9.41 4.71
C SER A 40 -3.02 -10.33 5.87
N PRO A 41 -3.81 -11.39 6.13
CA PRO A 41 -3.41 -12.42 7.06
C PRO A 41 -2.35 -13.31 6.43
N TYR A 42 -1.28 -13.60 7.16
CA TYR A 42 -0.30 -14.62 6.80
C TYR A 42 -0.46 -15.87 7.65
N LEU A 43 -0.14 -17.03 7.08
CA LEU A 43 -0.11 -18.31 7.79
C LEU A 43 1.29 -18.53 8.38
N PHE A 44 1.58 -17.83 9.45
CA PHE A 44 2.85 -17.95 10.17
C PHE A 44 2.90 -19.20 11.06
N PRO A 45 4.07 -19.63 11.54
CA PRO A 45 4.21 -20.68 12.54
C PRO A 45 3.31 -20.45 13.76
N LYS A 46 2.85 -21.53 14.40
CA LYS A 46 1.81 -21.48 15.44
C LYS A 46 2.12 -20.65 16.68
N ASP A 47 3.39 -20.39 16.94
CA ASP A 47 3.91 -19.63 18.08
C ASP A 47 4.13 -18.15 17.78
N TYR A 48 3.91 -17.72 16.50
CA TYR A 48 4.04 -16.32 16.10
C TYR A 48 2.67 -15.69 15.82
N TYR A 49 2.45 -14.52 16.43
CA TYR A 49 1.25 -13.71 16.22
C TYR A 49 1.63 -12.27 15.84
N SER A 50 1.37 -11.90 14.59
CA SER A 50 1.52 -10.52 14.14
C SER A 50 0.63 -9.57 14.94
N THR A 51 1.15 -8.39 15.25
CA THR A 51 0.44 -7.36 16.03
C THR A 51 -0.22 -6.28 15.17
N PHE A 52 -0.01 -6.33 13.85
CA PHE A 52 -0.46 -5.26 12.93
C PHE A 52 -1.24 -5.77 11.71
N ARG A 53 -1.73 -7.00 11.72
CA ARG A 53 -2.56 -7.56 10.64
C ARG A 53 -3.70 -8.42 11.15
N MET A 54 -4.71 -8.63 10.31
CA MET A 54 -5.80 -9.53 10.62
C MET A 54 -5.32 -10.96 10.79
N ARG A 55 -6.08 -11.76 11.55
CA ARG A 55 -5.87 -13.21 11.68
C ARG A 55 -6.46 -13.95 10.48
N PRO A 56 -5.95 -15.13 10.11
CA PRO A 56 -6.50 -15.91 9.00
C PRO A 56 -8.01 -16.14 9.08
N TRP A 57 -8.55 -16.38 10.27
CA TRP A 57 -10.00 -16.58 10.46
C TRP A 57 -10.83 -15.28 10.38
N GLU A 58 -10.21 -14.11 10.46
CA GLU A 58 -10.89 -12.82 10.32
C GLU A 58 -11.12 -12.45 8.84
N LEU A 59 -10.37 -13.05 7.89
CA LEU A 59 -10.46 -12.77 6.46
C LEU A 59 -11.89 -12.95 5.92
N LYS A 60 -12.54 -14.05 6.28
CA LYS A 60 -13.93 -14.30 5.88
C LYS A 60 -14.86 -13.15 6.30
N TYR A 61 -14.77 -12.72 7.53
CA TYR A 61 -15.61 -11.62 8.05
C TYR A 61 -15.26 -10.27 7.43
N TYR A 62 -13.98 -10.02 7.14
CA TYR A 62 -13.54 -8.85 6.40
C TYR A 62 -14.21 -8.80 5.03
N VAL A 63 -14.11 -9.88 4.27
CA VAL A 63 -14.71 -10.00 2.93
C VAL A 63 -16.24 -9.83 2.99
N GLU A 64 -16.91 -10.55 3.88
CA GLU A 64 -18.38 -10.48 4.03
C GLU A 64 -18.84 -9.06 4.35
N ASN A 65 -18.17 -8.34 5.27
CA ASN A 65 -18.53 -6.99 5.64
C ASN A 65 -18.35 -6.00 4.47
N ILE A 66 -17.22 -6.07 3.76
CA ILE A 66 -16.99 -5.15 2.63
C ILE A 66 -17.98 -5.42 1.49
N LEU A 67 -18.27 -6.69 1.17
CA LEU A 67 -19.26 -7.03 0.15
C LEU A 67 -20.68 -6.58 0.54
N ALA A 68 -21.04 -6.65 1.82
CA ALA A 68 -22.31 -6.13 2.30
C ALA A 68 -22.43 -4.60 2.10
N LEU A 69 -21.35 -3.85 2.45
CA LEU A 69 -21.30 -2.41 2.23
C LEU A 69 -21.29 -2.06 0.73
N ARG A 70 -20.56 -2.79 -0.10
CA ARG A 70 -20.59 -2.64 -1.57
C ARG A 70 -22.01 -2.72 -2.12
N LYS A 71 -22.77 -3.73 -1.67
CA LYS A 71 -24.16 -3.91 -2.09
C LYS A 71 -25.07 -2.79 -1.57
N GLU A 72 -24.89 -2.36 -0.32
CA GLU A 72 -25.72 -1.31 0.29
C GLU A 72 -25.51 0.05 -0.37
N TYR A 73 -24.28 0.36 -0.80
CA TYR A 73 -23.92 1.65 -1.40
C TYR A 73 -23.85 1.58 -2.95
N GLU A 74 -24.42 0.53 -3.55
CA GLU A 74 -24.50 0.40 -5.01
C GLU A 74 -25.16 1.63 -5.66
N GLY A 75 -24.50 2.19 -6.68
CA GLY A 75 -24.94 3.42 -7.34
C GLY A 75 -24.59 4.72 -6.59
N VAL A 76 -24.03 4.64 -5.38
CA VAL A 76 -23.58 5.80 -4.58
C VAL A 76 -22.06 5.88 -4.53
N LEU A 77 -21.39 4.78 -4.21
CA LEU A 77 -19.94 4.68 -4.06
C LEU A 77 -19.46 3.31 -4.56
N GLU A 78 -18.47 3.29 -5.43
CA GLU A 78 -17.76 2.06 -5.80
C GLU A 78 -16.84 1.64 -4.64
N ILE A 79 -16.98 0.38 -4.16
CA ILE A 79 -16.22 -0.14 -3.02
C ILE A 79 -15.45 -1.40 -3.44
N PRO A 80 -14.25 -1.27 -4.02
CA PRO A 80 -13.38 -2.41 -4.31
C PRO A 80 -12.86 -3.07 -3.03
N LEU A 81 -12.74 -4.39 -3.07
CA LEU A 81 -12.21 -5.23 -2.00
C LEU A 81 -10.77 -5.63 -2.31
N GLY A 82 -9.83 -5.12 -1.58
CA GLY A 82 -8.41 -5.42 -1.73
C GLY A 82 -7.76 -5.87 -0.44
N LEU A 83 -6.46 -6.06 -0.52
CA LEU A 83 -5.56 -6.27 0.62
C LEU A 83 -4.24 -5.56 0.36
N GLU A 84 -3.66 -4.99 1.40
CA GLU A 84 -2.26 -4.61 1.43
C GLU A 84 -1.44 -5.75 2.00
N LEU A 85 -0.39 -6.13 1.30
CA LEU A 85 0.48 -7.21 1.75
C LEU A 85 1.93 -6.97 1.36
N GLU A 86 2.83 -7.47 2.18
CA GLU A 86 4.24 -7.59 1.85
C GLU A 86 4.45 -8.82 0.94
N TYR A 87 5.47 -8.76 0.13
CA TYR A 87 5.96 -9.95 -0.54
C TYR A 87 6.97 -10.67 0.38
N TYR A 88 6.55 -11.78 0.98
CA TYR A 88 7.41 -12.67 1.76
C TYR A 88 7.62 -13.97 0.99
N PRO A 89 8.73 -14.15 0.26
CA PRO A 89 8.92 -15.32 -0.63
C PRO A 89 8.58 -16.66 0.01
N LYS A 90 8.94 -16.82 1.28
CA LYS A 90 8.70 -18.04 2.06
C LYS A 90 7.22 -18.35 2.31
N PHE A 91 6.38 -17.32 2.49
CA PHE A 91 4.97 -17.45 2.88
C PHE A 91 3.99 -17.07 1.77
N PHE A 92 4.47 -16.40 0.74
CA PHE A 92 3.64 -15.86 -0.33
C PHE A 92 2.83 -16.91 -1.10
N PRO A 93 3.38 -18.08 -1.49
CA PRO A 93 2.60 -19.11 -2.18
C PRO A 93 1.41 -19.61 -1.35
N GLN A 94 1.61 -19.79 -0.05
CA GLN A 94 0.56 -20.25 0.86
C GLN A 94 -0.50 -19.17 1.09
N LEU A 95 -0.11 -17.89 1.13
CA LEU A 95 -1.04 -16.76 1.16
C LEU A 95 -1.92 -16.75 -0.08
N MET A 96 -1.32 -16.83 -1.27
CA MET A 96 -2.06 -16.81 -2.52
C MET A 96 -3.02 -18.00 -2.65
N ASP A 97 -2.61 -19.18 -2.20
CA ASP A 97 -3.51 -20.35 -2.14
C ASP A 97 -4.71 -20.12 -1.21
N MET A 98 -4.53 -19.42 -0.10
CA MET A 98 -5.63 -19.03 0.79
C MET A 98 -6.55 -17.98 0.15
N LEU A 99 -6.00 -17.01 -0.58
CA LEU A 99 -6.78 -15.90 -1.15
C LEU A 99 -7.63 -16.30 -2.36
N LYS A 100 -7.28 -17.37 -3.09
CA LYS A 100 -7.97 -17.80 -4.32
C LYS A 100 -9.47 -18.07 -4.14
N ASP A 101 -9.89 -18.40 -2.91
CA ASP A 101 -11.29 -18.72 -2.59
C ASP A 101 -12.13 -17.48 -2.25
N TYR A 102 -11.53 -16.28 -2.30
CA TYR A 102 -12.17 -15.01 -1.97
C TYR A 102 -12.22 -14.08 -3.19
N PRO A 103 -13.29 -13.28 -3.36
CA PRO A 103 -13.44 -12.36 -4.49
C PRO A 103 -12.65 -11.06 -4.26
N ILE A 104 -11.33 -11.19 -4.11
CA ILE A 104 -10.43 -10.04 -3.95
C ILE A 104 -10.24 -9.36 -5.32
N ASP A 105 -10.53 -8.07 -5.41
CA ASP A 105 -10.44 -7.30 -6.64
C ASP A 105 -9.01 -6.86 -6.95
N TYR A 106 -8.20 -6.55 -5.91
CA TYR A 106 -6.85 -6.02 -6.09
C TYR A 106 -5.94 -6.29 -4.88
N LEU A 107 -4.63 -6.27 -5.14
CA LEU A 107 -3.60 -6.35 -4.09
C LEU A 107 -2.67 -5.14 -4.19
N LEU A 108 -2.32 -4.56 -3.04
CA LEU A 108 -1.29 -3.54 -2.91
C LEU A 108 -0.02 -4.17 -2.35
N LEU A 109 1.12 -3.81 -2.91
CA LEU A 109 2.40 -4.15 -2.30
C LEU A 109 2.72 -3.08 -1.24
N GLY A 110 2.72 -3.45 0.04
CA GLY A 110 3.17 -2.61 1.14
C GLY A 110 4.37 -3.25 1.83
N GLN A 111 5.59 -2.98 1.36
CA GLN A 111 6.77 -3.69 1.85
C GLN A 111 7.31 -3.06 3.14
N HIS A 112 6.95 -3.63 4.29
CA HIS A 112 7.34 -3.14 5.62
C HIS A 112 8.59 -3.82 6.17
N PHE A 113 8.85 -5.07 5.79
CA PHE A 113 9.95 -5.88 6.30
C PHE A 113 10.72 -6.52 5.16
N ILE A 114 12.02 -6.72 5.35
CA ILE A 114 12.86 -7.51 4.45
C ILE A 114 12.76 -8.97 4.89
N GLY A 115 12.77 -9.91 3.93
CA GLY A 115 12.60 -11.32 4.25
C GLY A 115 11.21 -11.62 4.78
N ASN A 116 10.95 -11.36 6.05
CA ASN A 116 9.64 -11.40 6.69
C ASN A 116 9.65 -10.73 8.08
N GLU A 117 8.47 -10.49 8.65
CA GLU A 117 8.31 -9.80 9.94
C GLU A 117 8.77 -10.60 11.18
N ILE A 118 9.10 -11.89 11.02
CA ILE A 118 9.57 -12.74 12.14
C ILE A 118 11.09 -12.62 12.29
N GLU A 119 11.80 -12.52 11.18
CA GLU A 119 13.24 -12.68 11.10
C GLU A 119 13.99 -11.35 10.95
N ASP A 120 13.36 -10.33 10.37
CA ASP A 120 14.00 -9.06 10.04
C ASP A 120 13.28 -7.86 10.67
N PRO A 121 13.99 -6.75 10.92
CA PRO A 121 13.41 -5.54 11.49
C PRO A 121 12.53 -4.79 10.48
N TYR A 122 11.65 -3.93 11.03
CA TYR A 122 10.86 -2.99 10.26
C TYR A 122 11.75 -2.01 9.48
N THR A 123 11.54 -1.90 8.18
CA THR A 123 12.39 -1.09 7.29
C THR A 123 12.22 0.42 7.45
N GLY A 124 11.17 0.87 8.14
CA GLY A 124 10.98 2.26 8.52
C GLY A 124 11.89 2.75 9.65
N TYR A 125 12.63 1.85 10.32
CA TYR A 125 13.69 2.27 11.24
C TYR A 125 14.91 2.76 10.46
N ALA A 126 15.50 3.89 10.92
CA ALA A 126 16.66 4.46 10.26
C ALA A 126 17.85 3.50 10.27
N ALA A 127 18.40 3.18 9.09
CA ALA A 127 19.55 2.31 8.92
C ALA A 127 20.48 2.85 7.83
N ALA A 128 21.81 2.79 8.07
CA ALA A 128 22.80 3.21 7.08
C ALA A 128 23.41 2.02 6.31
N ASP A 129 22.99 0.80 6.61
CA ASP A 129 23.48 -0.42 5.97
C ASP A 129 22.93 -0.53 4.54
N THR A 130 23.84 -0.49 3.58
CA THR A 130 23.49 -0.59 2.16
C THR A 130 22.89 -1.95 1.79
N THR A 131 23.23 -3.01 2.52
CA THR A 131 22.69 -4.36 2.32
C THR A 131 21.18 -4.39 2.60
N ILE A 132 20.71 -3.65 3.59
CA ILE A 132 19.29 -3.51 3.91
C ILE A 132 18.54 -2.87 2.74
N LEU A 133 19.07 -1.78 2.20
CA LEU A 133 18.48 -1.08 1.06
C LEU A 133 18.45 -1.97 -0.20
N GLU A 134 19.54 -2.66 -0.49
CA GLU A 134 19.63 -3.59 -1.63
C GLU A 134 18.64 -4.74 -1.50
N ARG A 135 18.54 -5.37 -0.32
CA ARG A 135 17.58 -6.45 -0.04
C ARG A 135 16.14 -5.96 -0.20
N TYR A 136 15.83 -4.77 0.32
CA TYR A 136 14.51 -4.14 0.15
C TYR A 136 14.15 -3.99 -1.33
N CYS A 137 15.04 -3.36 -2.12
CA CYS A 137 14.81 -3.18 -3.54
C CYS A 137 14.67 -4.51 -4.29
N ASN A 138 15.52 -5.50 -3.99
CA ASN A 138 15.45 -6.81 -4.63
C ASN A 138 14.11 -7.49 -4.35
N GLN A 139 13.66 -7.48 -3.11
CA GLN A 139 12.40 -8.11 -2.71
C GLN A 139 11.18 -7.41 -3.33
N CYS A 140 11.19 -6.06 -3.42
CA CYS A 140 10.15 -5.33 -4.14
C CYS A 140 10.14 -5.66 -5.64
N ILE A 141 11.30 -5.77 -6.27
CA ILE A 141 11.42 -6.15 -7.68
C ILE A 141 10.90 -7.58 -7.92
N GLU A 142 11.24 -8.52 -7.05
CA GLU A 142 10.66 -9.88 -7.10
C GLU A 142 9.14 -9.85 -6.96
N ALA A 143 8.62 -9.00 -6.08
CA ALA A 143 7.17 -8.80 -5.94
C ALA A 143 6.53 -8.30 -7.24
N PHE A 144 7.13 -7.30 -7.91
CA PHE A 144 6.61 -6.79 -9.19
C PHE A 144 6.53 -7.87 -10.26
N GLN A 145 7.51 -8.77 -10.30
CA GLN A 145 7.58 -9.88 -11.26
C GLN A 145 6.50 -10.94 -11.06
N THR A 146 5.86 -11.00 -9.87
CA THR A 146 4.71 -11.89 -9.64
C THR A 146 3.49 -11.51 -10.50
N GLY A 147 3.39 -10.25 -10.90
CA GLY A 147 2.31 -9.73 -11.73
C GLY A 147 0.96 -9.54 -11.03
N VAL A 148 0.84 -9.77 -9.71
CA VAL A 148 -0.44 -9.71 -8.98
C VAL A 148 -0.71 -8.35 -8.32
N PHE A 149 0.33 -7.54 -8.10
CA PHE A 149 0.19 -6.27 -7.41
C PHE A 149 -0.32 -5.16 -8.34
N THR A 150 -1.36 -4.47 -7.90
CA THR A 150 -1.98 -3.36 -8.63
C THR A 150 -1.12 -2.10 -8.60
N TYR A 151 -0.57 -1.77 -7.44
CA TYR A 151 0.42 -0.69 -7.28
C TYR A 151 1.26 -0.89 -6.01
N PHE A 152 2.34 -0.11 -5.88
CA PHE A 152 3.26 -0.15 -4.76
C PHE A 152 2.93 0.97 -3.77
N ALA A 153 2.42 0.61 -2.59
CA ALA A 153 2.10 1.49 -1.49
C ALA A 153 3.39 2.01 -0.81
N HIS A 154 3.41 3.30 -0.45
CA HIS A 154 4.55 3.94 0.24
C HIS A 154 5.93 3.38 -0.14
N PRO A 155 6.34 3.44 -1.42
CA PRO A 155 7.56 2.78 -1.93
C PRO A 155 8.85 3.28 -1.27
N ASP A 156 8.78 4.45 -0.65
CA ASP A 156 9.85 5.16 0.03
C ASP A 156 9.78 5.05 1.57
N LEU A 157 9.03 4.06 2.08
CA LEU A 157 8.96 3.76 3.50
C LEU A 157 10.33 3.36 4.07
N VAL A 158 11.17 2.68 3.28
CA VAL A 158 12.53 2.30 3.71
C VAL A 158 13.34 3.53 4.12
N ASN A 159 13.73 3.56 5.42
CA ASN A 159 14.40 4.72 6.02
C ASN A 159 15.92 4.56 5.96
N PHE A 160 16.50 4.82 4.79
CA PHE A 160 17.94 4.72 4.59
C PHE A 160 18.65 6.01 4.98
N ALA A 161 19.50 5.96 6.01
CA ALA A 161 20.27 7.07 6.55
C ALA A 161 21.74 7.12 6.07
N GLY A 162 22.07 6.35 5.02
CA GLY A 162 23.41 6.30 4.43
C GLY A 162 23.63 7.30 3.31
N SER A 163 24.50 6.94 2.34
CA SER A 163 24.83 7.79 1.20
C SER A 163 23.61 8.09 0.31
N GLN A 164 23.30 9.36 0.09
CA GLN A 164 22.25 9.79 -0.83
C GLN A 164 22.48 9.30 -2.27
N GLN A 165 23.74 9.21 -2.69
CA GLN A 165 24.07 8.68 -4.03
C GLN A 165 23.66 7.23 -4.15
N ILE A 166 23.99 6.38 -3.17
CA ILE A 166 23.61 4.97 -3.15
C ILE A 166 22.08 4.84 -3.09
N PHE A 167 21.41 5.68 -2.28
CA PHE A 167 19.95 5.70 -2.24
C PHE A 167 19.34 6.01 -3.61
N ARG A 168 19.81 7.08 -4.29
CA ARG A 168 19.34 7.44 -5.64
C ARG A 168 19.56 6.31 -6.65
N GLU A 169 20.70 5.64 -6.61
CA GLU A 169 21.01 4.53 -7.52
C GLU A 169 20.05 3.35 -7.31
N GLN A 170 19.81 2.95 -6.07
CA GLN A 170 18.89 1.86 -5.75
C GLN A 170 17.42 2.22 -6.06
N MET A 171 17.00 3.44 -5.73
CA MET A 171 15.64 3.89 -6.04
C MET A 171 15.42 4.03 -7.55
N ARG A 172 16.44 4.44 -8.32
CA ARG A 172 16.38 4.47 -9.79
C ARG A 172 16.17 3.08 -10.36
N ARG A 173 16.89 2.09 -9.86
CA ARG A 173 16.68 0.69 -10.25
C ARG A 173 15.25 0.23 -9.95
N LEU A 174 14.77 0.53 -8.74
CA LEU A 174 13.41 0.19 -8.32
C LEU A 174 12.34 0.85 -9.21
N CYS A 175 12.49 2.14 -9.51
CA CYS A 175 11.59 2.89 -10.39
C CYS A 175 11.56 2.32 -11.83
N ARG A 176 12.70 1.96 -12.39
CA ARG A 176 12.79 1.34 -13.72
C ARG A 176 12.07 0.01 -13.79
N GLU A 177 12.25 -0.83 -12.77
CA GLU A 177 11.55 -2.13 -12.69
C GLU A 177 10.05 -1.94 -12.47
N ALA A 178 9.63 -0.99 -11.64
CA ALA A 178 8.23 -0.63 -11.48
C ALA A 178 7.59 -0.21 -12.82
N ASN A 179 8.29 0.64 -13.59
CA ASN A 179 7.85 1.04 -14.93
C ASN A 179 7.78 -0.15 -15.90
N SER A 180 8.81 -1.00 -15.93
CA SER A 180 8.84 -2.21 -16.76
C SER A 180 7.67 -3.15 -16.47
N CYS A 181 7.30 -3.27 -15.19
CA CYS A 181 6.16 -4.05 -14.74
C CYS A 181 4.84 -3.26 -14.74
N GLN A 182 4.84 -1.99 -15.15
CA GLN A 182 3.66 -1.10 -15.13
C GLN A 182 3.01 -1.02 -13.73
N ILE A 183 3.81 -0.86 -12.69
CA ILE A 183 3.39 -0.71 -11.29
C ILE A 183 3.38 0.78 -10.93
N PRO A 184 2.23 1.41 -10.72
CA PRO A 184 2.18 2.78 -10.20
C PRO A 184 2.78 2.86 -8.78
N LEU A 185 3.36 4.03 -8.44
CA LEU A 185 3.95 4.30 -7.14
C LEU A 185 3.03 5.21 -6.32
N GLU A 186 2.79 4.86 -5.07
CA GLU A 186 1.87 5.62 -4.23
C GLU A 186 2.56 6.78 -3.49
N ILE A 187 2.03 7.99 -3.66
CA ILE A 187 2.27 9.10 -2.73
C ILE A 187 1.31 8.91 -1.55
N ASN A 188 1.86 8.58 -0.41
CA ASN A 188 1.10 8.16 0.75
C ASN A 188 0.72 9.33 1.66
N LEU A 189 -0.58 9.52 1.89
CA LEU A 189 -1.09 10.63 2.69
C LEU A 189 -0.91 10.42 4.20
N LEU A 190 -0.83 9.18 4.69
CA LEU A 190 -0.52 8.92 6.10
C LEU A 190 0.89 9.40 6.44
N GLY A 191 1.86 9.18 5.55
CA GLY A 191 3.21 9.69 5.72
C GLY A 191 3.24 11.21 5.86
N ILE A 192 2.46 11.92 5.03
CA ILE A 192 2.33 13.39 5.10
C ILE A 192 1.69 13.82 6.41
N ARG A 193 0.53 13.24 6.77
CA ARG A 193 -0.19 13.56 8.02
C ARG A 193 0.66 13.30 9.26
N GLY A 194 1.37 12.18 9.26
CA GLY A 194 2.17 11.73 10.39
C GLY A 194 3.57 12.33 10.47
N GLY A 195 3.99 13.15 9.49
CA GLY A 195 5.36 13.68 9.43
C GLY A 195 6.42 12.57 9.43
N ARG A 196 6.14 11.46 8.73
CA ARG A 196 7.02 10.30 8.65
C ARG A 196 8.20 10.56 7.72
N ASN A 197 9.14 9.58 7.62
CA ASN A 197 10.27 9.65 6.67
C ASN A 197 9.85 9.58 5.19
N TYR A 198 8.58 9.36 4.93
CA TYR A 198 7.97 9.41 3.59
C TYR A 198 6.77 10.38 3.56
N PRO A 199 6.52 11.08 2.43
CA PRO A 199 7.23 11.01 1.14
C PRO A 199 8.67 11.53 1.22
N ASN A 200 9.63 10.74 0.74
CA ASN A 200 11.05 11.10 0.70
C ASN A 200 11.34 11.95 -0.54
N PRO A 201 11.83 13.20 -0.39
CA PRO A 201 12.05 14.08 -1.54
C PRO A 201 12.99 13.50 -2.61
N ILE A 202 14.06 12.80 -2.20
CA ILE A 202 15.04 12.20 -3.12
C ILE A 202 14.39 11.09 -3.93
N PHE A 203 13.56 10.24 -3.30
CA PHE A 203 12.83 9.20 -4.01
C PHE A 203 11.94 9.78 -5.11
N TRP A 204 11.15 10.81 -4.78
CA TRP A 204 10.19 11.38 -5.71
C TRP A 204 10.83 12.20 -6.82
N GLU A 205 12.03 12.78 -6.59
CA GLU A 205 12.85 13.33 -7.66
C GLU A 205 13.29 12.23 -8.64
N VAL A 206 13.74 11.07 -8.14
CA VAL A 206 14.12 9.92 -8.97
C VAL A 206 12.90 9.36 -9.72
N ALA A 207 11.74 9.25 -9.08
CA ALA A 207 10.52 8.80 -9.72
C ALA A 207 10.09 9.71 -10.88
N ALA A 208 10.27 11.04 -10.71
CA ALA A 208 10.05 12.02 -11.80
C ALA A 208 11.06 11.86 -12.93
N GLU A 209 12.36 11.75 -12.61
CA GLU A 209 13.44 11.52 -13.59
C GLU A 209 13.18 10.27 -14.45
N GLU A 210 12.63 9.21 -13.86
CA GLU A 210 12.32 7.94 -14.54
C GLU A 210 10.90 7.92 -15.13
N ASN A 211 10.13 9.02 -15.06
CA ASN A 211 8.77 9.15 -15.58
C ASN A 211 7.79 8.10 -15.01
N CYS A 212 7.86 7.84 -13.71
CA CYS A 212 6.98 6.89 -13.07
C CYS A 212 5.53 7.37 -13.04
N THR A 213 4.60 6.44 -13.29
CA THR A 213 3.18 6.67 -13.02
C THR A 213 2.94 6.66 -11.51
N VAL A 214 2.17 7.63 -11.01
CA VAL A 214 1.91 7.77 -9.58
C VAL A 214 0.43 7.76 -9.26
N ILE A 215 0.09 7.37 -8.05
CA ILE A 215 -1.28 7.39 -7.50
C ILE A 215 -1.24 7.96 -6.09
N LEU A 216 -2.35 8.55 -5.62
CA LEU A 216 -2.48 8.95 -4.22
C LEU A 216 -3.17 7.84 -3.42
N GLY A 217 -2.66 7.53 -2.23
CA GLY A 217 -3.29 6.63 -1.28
C GLY A 217 -3.47 7.29 0.08
N MET A 218 -4.66 7.17 0.65
CA MET A 218 -4.96 7.78 1.96
C MET A 218 -4.28 7.05 3.10
N ASP A 219 -4.12 5.74 2.97
CA ASP A 219 -3.62 4.85 4.02
C ASP A 219 -4.33 5.15 5.34
N ALA A 220 -5.67 5.13 5.25
CA ALA A 220 -6.53 5.62 6.31
C ALA A 220 -6.69 4.56 7.40
N HIS A 221 -6.25 4.92 8.62
CA HIS A 221 -6.40 4.13 9.84
C HIS A 221 -7.42 4.75 10.83
N ASP A 222 -8.05 5.86 10.41
CA ASP A 222 -9.10 6.59 11.11
C ASP A 222 -10.10 7.09 10.07
N PRO A 223 -11.42 6.94 10.27
CA PRO A 223 -12.43 7.48 9.36
C PRO A 223 -12.29 8.98 9.08
N GLY A 224 -11.80 9.75 10.07
CA GLY A 224 -11.55 11.19 9.93
C GLY A 224 -10.44 11.54 8.93
N ALA A 225 -9.50 10.62 8.70
CA ALA A 225 -8.42 10.81 7.74
C ALA A 225 -8.92 10.99 6.28
N ILE A 226 -10.11 10.48 5.97
CA ILE A 226 -10.74 10.61 4.64
C ILE A 226 -11.14 12.06 4.35
N LEU A 227 -11.37 12.83 5.38
CA LEU A 227 -11.78 14.25 5.28
C LEU A 227 -10.58 15.22 5.29
N ASP A 228 -9.34 14.69 5.41
CA ASP A 228 -8.13 15.52 5.50
C ASP A 228 -7.69 16.05 4.12
N LYS A 229 -8.10 17.27 3.83
CA LYS A 229 -7.70 17.97 2.62
C LYS A 229 -6.28 18.53 2.66
N THR A 230 -5.70 18.72 3.84
CA THR A 230 -4.35 19.30 4.00
C THR A 230 -3.28 18.37 3.44
N ALA A 231 -3.37 17.07 3.76
CA ALA A 231 -2.44 16.07 3.24
C ALA A 231 -2.60 15.91 1.72
N GLU A 232 -3.85 15.87 1.22
CA GLU A 232 -4.13 15.82 -0.23
C GLU A 232 -3.52 17.02 -0.97
N GLU A 233 -3.75 18.25 -0.48
CA GLU A 233 -3.19 19.46 -1.08
C GLU A 233 -1.66 19.46 -1.09
N THR A 234 -1.04 18.93 -0.02
CA THR A 234 0.42 18.81 0.05
C THR A 234 0.96 17.82 -0.97
N ALA A 235 0.33 16.66 -1.12
CA ALA A 235 0.66 15.68 -2.17
C ALA A 235 0.49 16.30 -3.57
N MET A 236 -0.61 17.01 -3.82
CA MET A 236 -0.88 17.65 -5.10
C MET A 236 0.12 18.79 -5.43
N ARG A 237 0.65 19.49 -4.41
CA ARG A 237 1.76 20.43 -4.62
C ARG A 237 3.03 19.70 -5.07
N MET A 238 3.33 18.54 -4.49
CA MET A 238 4.47 17.72 -4.88
C MET A 238 4.32 17.21 -6.33
N VAL A 239 3.14 16.66 -6.67
CA VAL A 239 2.82 16.21 -8.03
C VAL A 239 3.08 17.32 -9.07
N ARG A 240 2.54 18.52 -8.83
CA ARG A 240 2.74 19.67 -9.73
C ARG A 240 4.19 20.14 -9.79
N ARG A 241 4.88 20.19 -8.64
CA ARG A 241 6.29 20.65 -8.58
C ARG A 241 7.24 19.76 -9.36
N LEU A 242 7.00 18.45 -9.31
CA LEU A 242 7.86 17.42 -9.91
C LEU A 242 7.34 16.94 -11.28
N ASP A 243 6.22 17.48 -11.75
CA ASP A 243 5.55 17.06 -13.00
C ASP A 243 5.28 15.54 -13.08
N LEU A 244 4.81 14.96 -11.95
CA LEU A 244 4.55 13.53 -11.85
C LEU A 244 3.30 13.12 -12.63
N GLN A 245 3.36 11.95 -13.25
CA GLN A 245 2.25 11.39 -14.04
C GLN A 245 1.19 10.76 -13.13
N LEU A 246 0.30 11.59 -12.57
CA LEU A 246 -0.75 11.15 -11.65
C LEU A 246 -1.90 10.47 -12.39
N ILE A 247 -2.31 9.29 -11.90
CA ILE A 247 -3.54 8.61 -12.32
C ILE A 247 -4.54 8.57 -11.16
N GLU A 248 -5.84 8.57 -11.50
CA GLU A 248 -6.92 8.44 -10.52
C GLU A 248 -7.34 6.97 -10.32
N LYS A 249 -7.32 6.17 -11.38
CA LYS A 249 -7.74 4.76 -11.34
C LYS A 249 -6.62 3.85 -11.83
N PRO A 250 -6.14 2.91 -10.99
CA PRO A 250 -5.19 1.91 -11.44
C PRO A 250 -5.91 0.80 -12.20
N THR A 251 -5.18 0.05 -13.02
CA THR A 251 -5.68 -1.19 -13.61
C THR A 251 -5.49 -2.33 -12.63
N PHE A 252 -6.59 -2.92 -12.18
CA PHE A 252 -6.52 -4.08 -11.29
C PHE A 252 -5.87 -5.27 -11.99
N ARG A 253 -5.05 -6.00 -11.26
CA ARG A 253 -4.40 -7.22 -11.73
C ARG A 253 -5.13 -8.44 -11.19
N SER A 254 -5.12 -9.51 -11.97
CA SER A 254 -5.69 -10.78 -11.50
C SER A 254 -4.96 -11.25 -10.24
N VAL A 255 -5.72 -11.64 -9.22
CA VAL A 255 -5.22 -12.22 -7.96
C VAL A 255 -5.02 -13.74 -8.10
N SER A 256 -5.25 -14.32 -9.30
CA SER A 256 -5.05 -15.75 -9.58
C SER A 256 -3.69 -16.02 -10.21
N PHE A 257 -3.01 -17.06 -9.75
CA PHE A 257 -1.86 -17.69 -10.40
C PHE A 257 -2.34 -18.81 -11.33
#